data_641f7ccbaa0189b54e20247c300a9687
#
_entry.id   641f7ccbaa0189b54e20247c300a9687
#
_cell.length_a   1.000
_cell.length_b   1.000
_cell.length_c   1.000
_cell.angle_alpha   90.00
_cell.angle_beta   90.00
_cell.angle_gamma   90.00
#
_symmetry.space_group_name_H-M   'P 1'
#
loop_
_entity.id
_entity.type
_entity.pdbx_description
1 polymer ?
#
loop_
_entity_poly.entity_id
_entity_poly.type
_entity_poly.pdbx_seq_one_letter_code
_entity_poly.pdbx_strand_id
1 'polypeptide(L)'
;MVANVNILAKKQEIIDEVKAKVGEATTVVLFDYRGLTDNESKELRVKLREVGADYKVYKNTLMARAFNDLKIDVNSSLEGPSAFAYGSDAVAPIKVLTDFAKTHPALVLKVGIVDGEVSDKKALAELASIPSREGLLTMLAGALIGIPKDLAISLDLYAKQKEEN
;
A
#
# COMPACT_ATOMS: atom_id res chain seq x y z
N MET A 1 -11.77 34.99 -22.75
CA MET A 1 -12.45 34.40 -21.56
C MET A 1 -12.82 32.92 -21.73
N VAL A 2 -13.12 32.44 -22.92
CA VAL A 2 -13.54 31.00 -23.14
C VAL A 2 -12.44 29.97 -22.84
N ALA A 3 -11.17 30.30 -23.09
CA ALA A 3 -10.06 29.37 -22.79
C ALA A 3 -9.90 29.04 -21.29
N ASN A 4 -10.27 29.95 -20.40
CA ASN A 4 -10.19 29.73 -18.95
C ASN A 4 -11.27 28.75 -18.42
N VAL A 5 -12.44 28.71 -19.03
CA VAL A 5 -13.54 27.83 -18.62
C VAL A 5 -13.20 26.36 -18.92
N ASN A 6 -12.65 26.08 -20.12
CA ASN A 6 -12.23 24.73 -20.48
C ASN A 6 -11.07 24.22 -19.63
N ILE A 7 -10.16 25.10 -19.19
CA ILE A 7 -9.05 24.73 -18.30
C ILE A 7 -9.56 24.46 -16.88
N LEU A 8 -10.54 25.22 -16.41
CA LEU A 8 -11.16 25.00 -15.10
C LEU A 8 -11.96 23.70 -15.08
N ALA A 9 -12.73 23.42 -16.14
CA ALA A 9 -13.47 22.16 -16.28
C ALA A 9 -12.53 20.94 -16.23
N LYS A 10 -11.43 20.94 -17.01
CA LYS A 10 -10.43 19.84 -16.97
C LYS A 10 -9.77 19.68 -15.59
N LYS A 11 -9.54 20.76 -14.86
CA LYS A 11 -9.01 20.67 -13.49
C LYS A 11 -10.04 20.07 -12.54
N GLN A 12 -11.31 20.39 -12.70
CA GLN A 12 -12.38 19.83 -11.90
C GLN A 12 -12.55 18.34 -12.19
N GLU A 13 -12.53 17.93 -13.46
CA GLU A 13 -12.56 16.52 -13.86
C GLU A 13 -11.45 15.70 -13.17
N ILE A 14 -10.22 16.24 -13.10
CA ILE A 14 -9.11 15.56 -12.41
C ILE A 14 -9.35 15.48 -10.89
N ILE A 15 -9.89 16.53 -10.28
CA ILE A 15 -10.24 16.51 -8.85
C ILE A 15 -11.31 15.46 -8.58
N ASP A 16 -12.33 15.40 -9.42
CA ASP A 16 -13.42 14.42 -9.29
C ASP A 16 -12.93 12.99 -9.56
N GLU A 17 -12.01 12.80 -10.52
CA GLU A 17 -11.33 11.51 -10.73
C GLU A 17 -10.55 11.06 -9.49
N VAL A 18 -9.79 11.97 -8.86
CA VAL A 18 -9.04 11.66 -7.63
C VAL A 18 -9.99 11.31 -6.48
N LYS A 19 -11.07 12.07 -6.31
CA LYS A 19 -12.09 11.80 -5.28
C LYS A 19 -12.76 10.44 -5.49
N ALA A 20 -13.13 10.10 -6.71
CA ALA A 20 -13.72 8.80 -7.03
C ALA A 20 -12.76 7.67 -6.66
N LYS A 21 -11.49 7.78 -7.07
CA LYS A 21 -10.47 6.78 -6.75
C LYS A 21 -10.17 6.64 -5.26
N VAL A 22 -10.16 7.74 -4.51
CA VAL A 22 -10.01 7.70 -3.04
C VAL A 22 -11.23 7.06 -2.39
N GLY A 23 -12.43 7.29 -2.91
CA GLY A 23 -13.67 6.70 -2.40
C GLY A 23 -13.82 5.21 -2.69
N GLU A 24 -13.28 4.73 -3.81
CA GLU A 24 -13.31 3.32 -4.21
C GLU A 24 -12.14 2.52 -3.61
N ALA A 25 -11.01 3.18 -3.32
CA ALA A 25 -9.82 2.54 -2.79
C ALA A 25 -9.87 2.44 -1.26
N THR A 26 -9.56 1.27 -0.73
CA THR A 26 -9.37 1.05 0.71
C THR A 26 -8.05 1.67 1.18
N THR A 27 -7.04 1.64 0.31
CA THR A 27 -5.71 2.17 0.63
C THR A 27 -5.24 3.13 -0.44
N VAL A 28 -4.70 4.25 0.02
CA VAL A 28 -4.05 5.27 -0.78
C VAL A 28 -2.67 5.55 -0.19
N VAL A 29 -1.64 5.54 -1.04
CA VAL A 29 -0.27 5.82 -0.59
C VAL A 29 0.34 6.91 -1.45
N LEU A 30 0.87 7.92 -0.78
CA LEU A 30 1.65 8.99 -1.40
C LEU A 30 3.15 8.67 -1.29
N PHE A 31 3.86 8.68 -2.40
CA PHE A 31 5.29 8.43 -2.42
C PHE A 31 6.01 9.35 -3.40
N ASP A 32 7.29 9.57 -3.16
CA ASP A 32 8.17 10.27 -4.08
C ASP A 32 8.75 9.27 -5.08
N TYR A 33 8.64 9.59 -6.37
CA TYR A 33 9.15 8.77 -7.47
C TYR A 33 10.41 9.35 -8.12
N ARG A 34 10.94 10.43 -7.58
CA ARG A 34 12.11 11.11 -8.14
C ARG A 34 13.34 10.22 -8.02
N GLY A 35 14.05 10.05 -9.13
CA GLY A 35 15.24 9.21 -9.19
C GLY A 35 14.98 7.78 -9.66
N LEU A 36 13.71 7.38 -9.86
CA LEU A 36 13.39 6.13 -10.53
C LEU A 36 13.59 6.26 -12.05
N THR A 37 14.18 5.25 -12.64
CA THR A 37 14.27 5.10 -14.09
C THR A 37 12.93 4.67 -14.69
N ASP A 38 12.76 4.84 -16.01
CA ASP A 38 11.53 4.41 -16.70
C ASP A 38 11.29 2.89 -16.57
N ASN A 39 12.35 2.09 -16.58
CA ASN A 39 12.24 0.64 -16.40
C ASN A 39 11.76 0.28 -14.99
N GLU A 40 12.33 0.88 -13.96
CA GLU A 40 11.92 0.70 -12.56
C GLU A 40 10.46 1.14 -12.35
N SER A 41 10.06 2.25 -12.96
CA SER A 41 8.67 2.73 -12.92
C SER A 41 7.69 1.75 -13.58
N LYS A 42 8.12 1.09 -14.67
CA LYS A 42 7.33 0.03 -15.32
C LYS A 42 7.23 -1.22 -14.46
N GLU A 43 8.34 -1.66 -13.87
CA GLU A 43 8.35 -2.81 -12.95
C GLU A 43 7.43 -2.56 -11.74
N LEU A 44 7.52 -1.37 -11.14
CA LEU A 44 6.64 -0.99 -10.03
C LEU A 44 5.17 -1.07 -10.44
N ARG A 45 4.83 -0.58 -11.65
CA ARG A 45 3.45 -0.62 -12.15
C ARG A 45 2.96 -2.05 -12.36
N VAL A 46 3.80 -2.94 -12.90
CA VAL A 46 3.46 -4.35 -13.06
C VAL A 46 3.19 -4.99 -11.70
N LYS A 47 4.10 -4.85 -10.75
CA LYS A 47 3.96 -5.40 -9.39
C LYS A 47 2.71 -4.87 -8.67
N LEU A 48 2.39 -3.59 -8.82
CA LEU A 48 1.17 -3.02 -8.23
C LEU A 48 -0.09 -3.58 -8.88
N ARG A 49 -0.11 -3.77 -10.19
CA ARG A 49 -1.25 -4.35 -10.90
C ARG A 49 -1.49 -5.81 -10.56
N GLU A 50 -0.44 -6.58 -10.26
CA GLU A 50 -0.56 -7.96 -9.78
C GLU A 50 -1.34 -8.08 -8.47
N VAL A 51 -1.28 -7.04 -7.64
CA VAL A 51 -2.03 -6.97 -6.36
C VAL A 51 -3.31 -6.14 -6.45
N GLY A 52 -3.78 -5.84 -7.67
CA GLY A 52 -5.01 -5.06 -7.86
C GLY A 52 -4.90 -3.58 -7.51
N ALA A 53 -3.67 -3.05 -7.50
CA ALA A 53 -3.40 -1.63 -7.27
C ALA A 53 -2.83 -0.97 -8.54
N ASP A 54 -2.92 0.34 -8.64
CA ASP A 54 -2.25 1.11 -9.69
C ASP A 54 -1.75 2.43 -9.11
N TYR A 55 -0.88 3.13 -9.83
CA TYR A 55 -0.45 4.45 -9.43
C TYR A 55 -0.54 5.45 -10.59
N LYS A 56 -0.83 6.69 -10.25
CA LYS A 56 -0.88 7.80 -11.20
C LYS A 56 -0.23 9.04 -10.58
N VAL A 57 0.37 9.87 -11.42
CA VAL A 57 0.98 11.12 -10.98
C VAL A 57 0.02 12.25 -11.28
N TYR A 58 -0.34 13.02 -10.25
CA TYR A 58 -1.19 14.19 -10.35
C TYR A 58 -0.46 15.44 -9.84
N LYS A 59 -0.96 16.59 -10.20
CA LYS A 59 -0.43 17.85 -9.68
C LYS A 59 -0.82 18.01 -8.21
N ASN A 60 0.16 18.28 -7.33
CA ASN A 60 -0.06 18.38 -5.88
C ASN A 60 -1.19 19.34 -5.50
N THR A 61 -1.30 20.48 -6.17
CA THR A 61 -2.37 21.47 -5.90
C THR A 61 -3.78 20.96 -6.21
N LEU A 62 -3.94 20.00 -7.12
CA LEU A 62 -5.22 19.36 -7.41
C LEU A 62 -5.51 18.26 -6.40
N MET A 63 -4.49 17.48 -6.03
CA MET A 63 -4.60 16.47 -4.97
C MET A 63 -4.97 17.14 -3.63
N ALA A 64 -4.27 18.22 -3.26
CA ALA A 64 -4.58 18.96 -2.03
C ALA A 64 -6.05 19.41 -1.96
N ARG A 65 -6.60 19.89 -3.07
CA ARG A 65 -8.03 20.26 -3.12
C ARG A 65 -8.94 19.06 -2.95
N ALA A 66 -8.64 17.93 -3.65
CA ALA A 66 -9.43 16.72 -3.54
C ALA A 66 -9.42 16.16 -2.10
N PHE A 67 -8.27 16.12 -1.42
CA PHE A 67 -8.16 15.67 -0.05
C PHE A 67 -8.81 16.61 0.97
N ASN A 68 -8.70 17.94 0.77
CA ASN A 68 -9.38 18.92 1.62
C ASN A 68 -10.91 18.77 1.53
N ASP A 69 -11.44 18.52 0.33
CA ASP A 69 -12.88 18.27 0.15
C ASP A 69 -13.33 16.96 0.85
N LEU A 70 -12.45 15.98 0.97
CA LEU A 70 -12.66 14.73 1.71
C LEU A 70 -12.35 14.86 3.21
N LYS A 71 -11.93 16.05 3.68
CA LYS A 71 -11.56 16.35 5.08
C LYS A 71 -10.37 15.51 5.58
N ILE A 72 -9.48 15.10 4.68
CA ILE A 72 -8.25 14.36 5.00
C ILE A 72 -7.08 15.34 4.93
N ASP A 73 -6.40 15.57 6.04
CA ASP A 73 -5.28 16.51 6.10
C ASP A 73 -3.96 15.81 5.75
N VAL A 74 -3.55 15.95 4.49
CA VAL A 74 -2.27 15.46 3.98
C VAL A 74 -1.41 16.58 3.38
N ASN A 75 -1.78 17.84 3.63
CA ASN A 75 -1.13 19.00 3.01
C ASN A 75 0.37 19.07 3.30
N SER A 76 0.80 18.72 4.51
CA SER A 76 2.21 18.67 4.93
C SER A 76 3.03 17.64 4.14
N SER A 77 2.39 16.60 3.62
CA SER A 77 3.07 15.50 2.91
C SER A 77 3.06 15.65 1.38
N LEU A 78 2.34 16.65 0.85
CA LEU A 78 2.30 16.96 -0.57
C LEU A 78 3.44 17.89 -1.04
N GLU A 79 4.45 18.11 -0.20
CA GLU A 79 5.65 18.86 -0.60
C GLU A 79 6.52 18.03 -1.54
N GLY A 80 6.98 18.65 -2.62
CA GLY A 80 7.80 18.00 -3.66
C GLY A 80 6.99 17.08 -4.59
N PRO A 81 7.65 16.33 -5.49
CA PRO A 81 6.95 15.41 -6.40
C PRO A 81 6.28 14.29 -5.61
N SER A 82 5.04 14.01 -5.98
CA SER A 82 4.25 12.98 -5.31
C SER A 82 3.49 12.15 -6.33
N ALA A 83 3.65 10.84 -6.25
CA ALA A 83 2.83 9.88 -6.95
C ALA A 83 1.74 9.37 -5.99
N PHE A 84 0.60 9.06 -6.55
CA PHE A 84 -0.60 8.61 -5.87
C PHE A 84 -0.84 7.16 -6.26
N ALA A 85 -0.58 6.22 -5.36
CA ALA A 85 -0.96 4.82 -5.50
C ALA A 85 -2.28 4.56 -4.78
N TYR A 86 -3.11 3.74 -5.37
CA TYR A 86 -4.42 3.38 -4.83
C TYR A 86 -4.69 1.89 -5.07
N GLY A 87 -5.38 1.24 -4.15
CA GLY A 87 -5.71 -0.17 -4.23
C GLY A 87 -6.93 -0.53 -3.41
N SER A 88 -7.55 -1.65 -3.76
CA SER A 88 -8.71 -2.21 -3.05
C SER A 88 -8.32 -3.02 -1.80
N ASP A 89 -7.06 -3.42 -1.69
CA ASP A 89 -6.54 -4.15 -0.52
C ASP A 89 -5.86 -3.18 0.45
N ALA A 90 -6.05 -3.41 1.77
CA ALA A 90 -5.52 -2.54 2.82
C ALA A 90 -3.99 -2.61 2.94
N VAL A 91 -3.37 -3.75 2.69
CA VAL A 91 -1.95 -4.00 3.02
C VAL A 91 -1.09 -4.27 1.79
N ALA A 92 -1.65 -4.92 0.76
CA ALA A 92 -0.89 -5.38 -0.39
C ALA A 92 -0.14 -4.24 -1.14
N PRO A 93 -0.75 -3.06 -1.43
CA PRO A 93 -0.04 -1.96 -2.09
C PRO A 93 1.10 -1.40 -1.24
N ILE A 94 0.89 -1.29 0.09
CA ILE A 94 1.90 -0.77 1.03
C ILE A 94 3.11 -1.70 1.05
N LYS A 95 2.87 -3.02 1.09
CA LYS A 95 3.93 -4.02 1.10
C LYS A 95 4.76 -3.97 -0.18
N VAL A 96 4.13 -3.95 -1.34
CA VAL A 96 4.82 -3.85 -2.64
C VAL A 96 5.68 -2.59 -2.70
N LEU A 97 5.14 -1.44 -2.29
CA LEU A 97 5.88 -0.18 -2.26
C LEU A 97 7.04 -0.20 -1.28
N THR A 98 6.85 -0.79 -0.09
CA THR A 98 7.90 -0.89 0.92
C THR A 98 9.01 -1.86 0.49
N ASP A 99 8.68 -2.99 -0.09
CA ASP A 99 9.66 -3.95 -0.60
C ASP A 99 10.42 -3.38 -1.80
N PHE A 100 9.74 -2.63 -2.65
CA PHE A 100 10.38 -1.91 -3.75
C PHE A 100 11.30 -0.79 -3.25
N ALA A 101 10.93 -0.08 -2.18
CA ALA A 101 11.75 0.95 -1.56
C ALA A 101 13.04 0.38 -0.93
N LYS A 102 13.04 -0.88 -0.46
CA LYS A 102 14.25 -1.55 0.03
C LYS A 102 15.28 -1.80 -1.07
N THR A 103 14.80 -2.11 -2.28
CA THR A 103 15.67 -2.36 -3.45
C THR A 103 16.04 -1.07 -4.17
N HIS A 104 15.19 -0.05 -4.10
CA HIS A 104 15.35 1.23 -4.80
C HIS A 104 15.24 2.40 -3.80
N PRO A 105 16.35 2.84 -3.22
CA PRO A 105 16.34 3.90 -2.20
C PRO A 105 15.85 5.26 -2.72
N ALA A 106 15.70 5.41 -4.02
CA ALA A 106 15.11 6.58 -4.65
C ALA A 106 13.61 6.72 -4.36
N LEU A 107 12.89 5.61 -4.10
CA LEU A 107 11.48 5.63 -3.74
C LEU A 107 11.33 5.92 -2.25
N VAL A 108 10.69 7.03 -1.93
CA VAL A 108 10.44 7.43 -0.54
C VAL A 108 8.94 7.48 -0.27
N LEU A 109 8.47 6.65 0.64
CA LEU A 109 7.09 6.70 1.13
C LEU A 109 6.91 7.98 1.97
N LYS A 110 5.82 8.72 1.75
CA LYS A 110 5.49 9.95 2.47
C LYS A 110 4.42 9.68 3.52
N VAL A 111 3.23 9.38 3.08
CA VAL A 111 2.03 9.16 3.90
C VAL A 111 1.15 8.13 3.23
N GLY A 112 0.49 7.31 4.01
CA GLY A 112 -0.58 6.43 3.57
C GLY A 112 -1.91 6.82 4.22
N ILE A 113 -2.98 6.54 3.53
CA ILE A 113 -4.34 6.61 4.04
C ILE A 113 -4.89 5.20 3.94
N VAL A 114 -5.26 4.60 5.06
CA VAL A 114 -5.82 3.27 5.16
C VAL A 114 -7.15 3.38 5.88
N ASP A 115 -8.23 2.93 5.25
CA ASP A 115 -9.59 3.03 5.78
C ASP A 115 -9.99 4.45 6.23
N GLY A 116 -9.45 5.48 5.58
CA GLY A 116 -9.70 6.89 5.90
C GLY A 116 -8.80 7.48 6.99
N GLU A 117 -7.96 6.69 7.62
CA GLU A 117 -6.99 7.16 8.63
C GLU A 117 -5.63 7.47 7.99
N VAL A 118 -5.05 8.59 8.39
CA VAL A 118 -3.72 9.02 7.91
C VAL A 118 -2.64 8.28 8.70
N SER A 119 -1.83 7.51 8.01
CA SER A 119 -0.74 6.71 8.57
C SER A 119 0.62 7.30 8.20
N ASP A 120 1.45 7.52 9.18
CA ASP A 120 2.81 8.04 9.03
C ASP A 120 3.76 6.96 8.50
N LYS A 121 4.97 7.35 8.10
CA LYS A 121 6.02 6.41 7.61
C LYS A 121 6.27 5.24 8.56
N LYS A 122 6.25 5.46 9.87
CA LYS A 122 6.45 4.40 10.87
C LYS A 122 5.30 3.41 10.85
N ALA A 123 4.07 3.90 10.87
CA ALA A 123 2.87 3.06 10.77
C ALA A 123 2.82 2.28 9.45
N LEU A 124 3.22 2.91 8.33
CA LEU A 124 3.33 2.22 7.04
C LEU A 124 4.37 1.09 7.06
N ALA A 125 5.49 1.27 7.75
CA ALA A 125 6.50 0.21 7.90
C ALA A 125 5.99 -0.94 8.77
N GLU A 126 5.23 -0.66 9.81
CA GLU A 126 4.56 -1.68 10.63
C GLU A 126 3.50 -2.43 9.82
N LEU A 127 2.65 -1.73 9.08
CA LEU A 127 1.66 -2.32 8.18
C LEU A 127 2.32 -3.19 7.10
N ALA A 128 3.45 -2.78 6.54
CA ALA A 128 4.21 -3.56 5.57
C ALA A 128 4.78 -4.87 6.15
N SER A 129 4.99 -4.94 7.47
CA SER A 129 5.43 -6.16 8.14
C SER A 129 4.32 -7.21 8.25
N ILE A 130 3.06 -6.80 8.12
CA ILE A 130 1.91 -7.69 8.18
C ILE A 130 1.84 -8.52 6.90
N PRO A 131 1.69 -9.86 6.98
CA PRO A 131 1.49 -10.70 5.82
C PRO A 131 0.21 -10.33 5.06
N SER A 132 0.13 -10.73 3.78
CA SER A 132 -1.11 -10.60 3.01
C SER A 132 -2.28 -11.36 3.68
N ARG A 133 -3.51 -11.05 3.28
CA ARG A 133 -4.72 -11.73 3.80
C ARG A 133 -4.59 -13.26 3.78
N GLU A 134 -4.07 -13.82 2.70
CA GLU A 134 -3.83 -15.27 2.57
C GLU A 134 -2.74 -15.74 3.54
N GLY A 135 -1.68 -14.94 3.73
CA GLY A 135 -0.63 -15.22 4.70
C GLY A 135 -1.16 -15.23 6.13
N LEU A 136 -2.02 -14.27 6.50
CA LEU A 136 -2.66 -14.23 7.82
C LEU A 136 -3.58 -15.44 8.05
N LEU A 137 -4.36 -15.85 7.05
CA LEU A 137 -5.19 -17.05 7.12
C LEU A 137 -4.33 -18.32 7.29
N THR A 138 -3.21 -18.39 6.57
CA THR A 138 -2.25 -19.51 6.70
C THR A 138 -1.63 -19.54 8.11
N MET A 139 -1.25 -18.39 8.65
CA MET A 139 -0.72 -18.28 10.02
C MET A 139 -1.77 -18.70 11.06
N LEU A 140 -3.02 -18.26 10.89
CA LEU A 140 -4.12 -18.64 11.76
C LEU A 140 -4.36 -20.17 11.70
N ALA A 141 -4.43 -20.76 10.52
CA ALA A 141 -4.57 -22.19 10.34
C ALA A 141 -3.38 -22.96 10.97
N GLY A 142 -2.16 -22.47 10.75
CA GLY A 142 -0.94 -23.03 11.36
C GLY A 142 -0.96 -22.97 12.88
N ALA A 143 -1.41 -21.89 13.47
CA ALA A 143 -1.55 -21.75 14.93
C ALA A 143 -2.59 -22.73 15.51
N LEU A 144 -3.73 -22.91 14.81
CA LEU A 144 -4.75 -23.87 15.25
C LEU A 144 -4.26 -25.33 15.18
N ILE A 145 -3.48 -25.67 14.15
CA ILE A 145 -2.93 -27.03 13.95
C ILE A 145 -1.64 -27.23 14.77
N GLY A 146 -0.98 -26.18 15.22
CA GLY A 146 0.28 -26.22 15.93
C GLY A 146 0.22 -27.09 17.18
N ILE A 147 -0.77 -26.87 18.05
CA ILE A 147 -0.93 -27.59 19.32
C ILE A 147 -1.05 -29.13 19.12
N PRO A 148 -1.99 -29.63 18.29
CA PRO A 148 -2.08 -31.08 18.05
C PRO A 148 -0.86 -31.64 17.31
N LYS A 149 -0.22 -30.87 16.42
CA LYS A 149 1.00 -31.27 15.74
C LYS A 149 2.18 -31.46 16.70
N ASP A 150 2.39 -30.49 17.60
CA ASP A 150 3.47 -30.54 18.58
C ASP A 150 3.29 -31.71 19.56
N LEU A 151 2.04 -32.00 19.95
CA LEU A 151 1.72 -33.18 20.74
C LEU A 151 2.05 -34.48 19.99
N ALA A 152 1.65 -34.58 18.73
CA ALA A 152 1.93 -35.74 17.90
C ALA A 152 3.45 -35.98 17.73
N ILE A 153 4.23 -34.90 17.48
CA ILE A 153 5.69 -34.97 17.38
C ILE A 153 6.30 -35.43 18.71
N SER A 154 5.81 -34.88 19.85
CA SER A 154 6.32 -35.25 21.16
C SER A 154 6.05 -36.73 21.48
N LEU A 155 4.88 -37.25 21.11
CA LEU A 155 4.55 -38.69 21.27
C LEU A 155 5.39 -39.58 20.36
N ASP A 156 5.64 -39.18 19.11
CA ASP A 156 6.48 -39.91 18.17
C ASP A 156 7.94 -40.00 18.67
N LEU A 157 8.47 -38.87 19.16
CA LEU A 157 9.81 -38.84 19.77
C LEU A 157 9.90 -39.70 21.00
N TYR A 158 8.88 -39.69 21.86
CA TYR A 158 8.85 -40.57 23.06
C TYR A 158 8.76 -42.05 22.68
N ALA A 159 7.96 -42.38 21.67
CA ALA A 159 7.89 -43.77 21.17
C ALA A 159 9.24 -44.27 20.65
N LYS A 160 9.94 -43.46 19.85
CA LYS A 160 11.28 -43.79 19.33
C LYS A 160 12.32 -43.96 20.43
N GLN A 161 12.33 -43.11 21.46
CA GLN A 161 13.22 -43.27 22.61
C GLN A 161 12.96 -44.55 23.39
N LYS A 162 11.69 -45.01 23.41
CA LYS A 162 11.33 -46.26 24.11
C LYS A 162 11.66 -47.51 23.29
N GLU A 163 11.76 -47.42 21.98
CA GLU A 163 12.20 -48.50 21.10
C GLU A 163 13.73 -48.66 21.07
N GLU A 164 14.50 -47.62 21.39
CA GLU A 164 15.96 -47.62 21.42
C GLU A 164 16.54 -48.08 22.78
N ASN A 165 15.70 -48.22 23.82
CA ASN A 165 16.06 -48.75 25.15
C ASN A 165 15.48 -50.16 25.38
#